data_b6fd4957250dba57c17c940b72d57e7c
#
_entry.id   b6fd4957250dba57c17c940b72d57e7c
#
_cell.length_a   1.000
_cell.length_b   1.000
_cell.length_c   1.000
_cell.angle_alpha   90.00
_cell.angle_beta   90.00
_cell.angle_gamma   90.00
#
_symmetry.space_group_name_H-M   'P 1'
#
loop_
_entity.id
_entity.type
_entity.pdbx_description
1 polymer ?
#
loop_
_entity_poly.entity_id
_entity_poly.type
_entity_poly.pdbx_seq_one_letter_code
_entity_poly.pdbx_strand_id
1 'polypeptide(L)'
;MRKTIAQGRTFAFGALLALVVTVMGRQGVAQTTHNDEFVLGSRTRLTLGGFNFRYSGPNIEWLGIEAYGPDDSLGPRYPSHLEVDDALDTAEMMGARVVRSQTLGDSVGCDLCLEPKAGVFNPEAFKVVDYAIKAAHERGLRLIITLIGDCANCEMSGIGEYLAWKGQRDFKLFFTDPAIIAEFEEHIRALLNHKNVFTGIAYKDDPTILAWENCNVCGLFVAAGSSAGSTEPYLPWIDTIGSFIKSIDKKHLYEDNSGFFLFDPKALDAKTTDMVTAEYYPHWDALFGGGGKTTAETFSKHAALVTGKGKVYVANEYGWDVTNWPTREDFQKVLSALESDPRISGDGYWALQAHADKFGWQLVSAPVNSAEYSKWGETGQWWSLFYGGMNTLTNSAQDMQARAELLRKHAYVMAGIPVPPHDVPAPPVITFKGIGLLGWHGSAGAVIYTVQRRSSESAPWETVCDRCATDADTPWVDEKAANMPFAALFATKYRVIAYNADGKASDPSAER
;
A
#
# COMPACT_ATOMS: atom_id res chain seq x y z
N MET A 1 68.65 -7.91 71.09
CA MET A 1 68.40 -6.46 71.03
C MET A 1 67.29 -6.21 70.07
N ARG A 2 66.31 -5.45 70.54
CA ARG A 2 65.18 -4.81 69.87
C ARG A 2 64.13 -5.68 69.14
N LYS A 3 62.99 -5.76 69.76
CA LYS A 3 61.65 -6.05 69.37
C LYS A 3 61.15 -5.12 68.28
N THR A 4 60.39 -5.61 67.34
CA THR A 4 59.30 -4.79 66.80
C THR A 4 58.08 -5.67 66.55
N ILE A 5 57.01 -5.25 67.16
CA ILE A 5 55.68 -5.82 67.17
C ILE A 5 55.00 -5.45 65.82
N ALA A 6 54.40 -6.40 65.13
CA ALA A 6 53.45 -6.09 64.04
C ALA A 6 52.05 -6.53 64.46
N GLN A 7 51.19 -5.54 64.60
CA GLN A 7 49.76 -5.68 64.90
C GLN A 7 49.03 -6.27 63.71
N GLY A 8 48.28 -7.35 63.97
CA GLY A 8 47.30 -7.90 63.05
C GLY A 8 46.07 -7.00 63.00
N ARG A 9 45.66 -6.65 61.81
CA ARG A 9 44.33 -6.07 61.51
C ARG A 9 43.50 -7.15 60.84
N THR A 10 42.51 -7.62 61.57
CA THR A 10 41.40 -8.44 61.08
C THR A 10 40.51 -7.58 60.21
N PHE A 11 40.41 -7.92 58.92
CA PHE A 11 39.39 -7.36 58.06
C PHE A 11 38.19 -8.28 58.06
N ALA A 12 37.08 -7.80 58.62
CA ALA A 12 35.77 -8.41 58.52
C ALA A 12 35.21 -8.20 57.11
N PHE A 13 35.05 -9.27 56.35
CA PHE A 13 34.30 -9.24 55.12
C PHE A 13 32.81 -9.17 55.42
N GLY A 14 32.26 -7.97 55.33
CA GLY A 14 30.82 -7.76 55.29
C GLY A 14 30.29 -8.13 53.92
N ALA A 15 29.54 -9.21 53.83
CA ALA A 15 28.82 -9.59 52.58
C ALA A 15 27.67 -8.60 52.39
N LEU A 16 27.85 -7.68 51.46
CA LEU A 16 26.78 -6.83 50.97
C LEU A 16 25.97 -7.62 49.95
N LEU A 17 24.82 -8.16 50.35
CA LEU A 17 23.85 -8.77 49.45
C LEU A 17 23.20 -7.68 48.62
N ALA A 18 23.72 -7.40 47.45
CA ALA A 18 23.09 -6.53 46.48
C ALA A 18 21.86 -7.26 45.92
N LEU A 19 20.68 -6.87 46.36
CA LEU A 19 19.41 -7.27 45.79
C LEU A 19 19.31 -6.63 44.39
N VAL A 20 19.70 -7.38 43.37
CA VAL A 20 19.44 -6.99 41.97
C VAL A 20 17.96 -7.20 41.73
N VAL A 21 17.16 -6.19 41.96
CA VAL A 21 15.78 -6.13 41.44
C VAL A 21 15.91 -6.01 39.93
N THR A 22 15.79 -7.14 39.24
CA THR A 22 15.62 -7.16 37.79
C THR A 22 14.25 -6.58 37.49
N VAL A 23 14.22 -5.27 37.27
CA VAL A 23 13.11 -4.64 36.57
C VAL A 23 13.16 -5.22 35.15
N MET A 24 12.34 -6.23 34.92
CA MET A 24 11.97 -6.61 33.53
C MET A 24 11.18 -5.43 32.96
N GLY A 25 11.91 -4.40 32.57
CA GLY A 25 11.42 -3.42 31.63
C GLY A 25 11.06 -4.18 30.36
N ARG A 26 9.84 -3.99 29.89
CA ARG A 26 9.44 -4.37 28.55
C ARG A 26 10.50 -3.84 27.59
N GLN A 27 11.41 -4.69 27.21
CA GLN A 27 12.14 -4.51 25.95
C GLN A 27 11.11 -4.78 24.85
N GLY A 28 10.29 -3.79 24.54
CA GLY A 28 9.91 -3.59 23.17
C GLY A 28 11.27 -3.57 22.45
N VAL A 29 11.49 -4.49 21.53
CA VAL A 29 12.58 -4.40 20.58
C VAL A 29 12.34 -3.07 19.89
N ALA A 30 13.04 -2.03 20.33
CA ALA A 30 13.10 -0.79 19.61
C ALA A 30 13.64 -1.21 18.24
N GLN A 31 12.77 -1.30 17.27
CA GLN A 31 13.14 -1.38 15.87
C GLN A 31 13.94 -0.10 15.70
N THR A 32 15.27 -0.23 15.65
CA THR A 32 16.13 0.88 15.25
C THR A 32 15.60 1.29 13.90
N THR A 33 15.00 2.47 13.84
CA THR A 33 14.38 2.98 12.64
C THR A 33 15.51 3.29 11.67
N HIS A 34 15.78 2.36 10.75
CA HIS A 34 16.72 2.56 9.63
C HIS A 34 16.07 3.39 8.51
N ASN A 35 15.20 4.36 8.90
CA ASN A 35 14.41 5.13 7.92
C ASN A 35 15.30 5.88 6.94
N ASP A 36 16.48 6.32 7.40
CA ASP A 36 17.46 7.06 6.59
C ASP A 36 18.43 6.15 5.81
N GLU A 37 18.23 4.84 5.84
CA GLU A 37 19.07 3.89 5.12
C GLU A 37 18.36 3.34 3.89
N PHE A 38 19.12 3.12 2.81
CA PHE A 38 18.60 2.50 1.60
C PHE A 38 18.42 0.99 1.76
N VAL A 39 17.33 0.47 1.21
CA VAL A 39 17.21 -0.96 1.00
C VAL A 39 18.09 -1.34 -0.20
N LEU A 40 18.94 -2.35 -0.02
CA LEU A 40 19.90 -2.77 -1.03
C LEU A 40 19.57 -4.16 -1.53
N GLY A 41 19.77 -4.38 -2.83
CA GLY A 41 19.81 -5.71 -3.42
C GLY A 41 21.15 -6.39 -3.12
N SER A 42 21.11 -7.51 -2.42
CA SER A 42 22.29 -8.33 -2.19
C SER A 42 22.12 -9.69 -2.87
N ARG A 43 22.63 -9.79 -4.09
CA ARG A 43 22.41 -10.94 -4.97
C ARG A 43 20.90 -11.18 -5.20
N THR A 44 20.32 -12.17 -4.51
CA THR A 44 18.92 -12.62 -4.67
C THR A 44 18.03 -12.22 -3.49
N ARG A 45 18.46 -11.28 -2.65
CA ARG A 45 17.76 -10.86 -1.44
C ARG A 45 17.82 -9.36 -1.26
N LEU A 46 16.86 -8.83 -0.51
CA LEU A 46 16.91 -7.46 -0.02
C LEU A 46 17.58 -7.40 1.35
N THR A 47 18.29 -6.30 1.61
CA THR A 47 18.93 -6.02 2.90
C THR A 47 18.70 -4.57 3.32
N LEU A 48 18.57 -4.33 4.62
CA LEU A 48 18.49 -3.02 5.23
C LEU A 48 19.36 -3.00 6.48
N GLY A 49 20.29 -2.05 6.58
CA GLY A 49 21.24 -2.00 7.70
C GLY A 49 22.12 -3.25 7.80
N GLY A 50 22.34 -3.98 6.70
CA GLY A 50 23.09 -5.24 6.68
C GLY A 50 22.27 -6.47 7.08
N PHE A 51 21.01 -6.33 7.48
CA PHE A 51 20.12 -7.43 7.85
C PHE A 51 19.22 -7.81 6.67
N ASN A 52 18.74 -9.06 6.67
CA ASN A 52 17.77 -9.51 5.67
C ASN A 52 16.49 -8.70 5.79
N PHE A 53 16.05 -8.14 4.66
CA PHE A 53 14.82 -7.35 4.59
C PHE A 53 13.78 -8.14 3.79
N ARG A 54 12.75 -8.62 4.48
CA ARG A 54 11.55 -9.19 3.85
C ARG A 54 10.36 -8.35 4.24
N TYR A 55 9.37 -8.29 3.34
CA TYR A 55 8.18 -7.48 3.56
C TYR A 55 6.92 -8.13 3.00
N SER A 56 5.78 -7.70 3.50
CA SER A 56 4.49 -7.72 2.83
C SER A 56 3.87 -6.34 3.00
N GLY A 57 3.02 -5.94 2.06
CA GLY A 57 2.31 -4.67 2.17
C GLY A 57 1.25 -4.49 1.08
N PRO A 58 0.45 -3.42 1.15
CA PRO A 58 -0.57 -3.13 0.16
C PRO A 58 -0.01 -2.51 -1.12
N ASN A 59 -0.76 -2.68 -2.20
CA ASN A 59 -0.84 -1.67 -3.24
C ASN A 59 -1.78 -0.56 -2.77
N ILE A 60 -1.38 0.68 -2.93
CA ILE A 60 -2.21 1.89 -2.75
C ILE A 60 -1.97 2.74 -3.99
N GLU A 61 -2.69 2.42 -5.05
CA GLU A 61 -2.44 2.96 -6.40
C GLU A 61 -2.59 4.47 -6.46
N TRP A 62 -3.49 5.02 -5.69
CA TRP A 62 -4.03 6.37 -5.76
C TRP A 62 -3.28 7.45 -4.94
N LEU A 63 -2.14 7.16 -4.33
CA LEU A 63 -1.44 8.12 -3.44
C LEU A 63 -1.02 9.44 -4.12
N GLY A 64 -0.83 9.45 -5.45
CA GLY A 64 -0.49 10.66 -6.21
C GLY A 64 -1.71 11.36 -6.80
N ILE A 65 -2.67 10.60 -7.28
CA ILE A 65 -3.91 11.10 -7.84
C ILE A 65 -4.96 9.98 -7.77
N GLU A 66 -6.16 10.35 -7.38
CA GLU A 66 -7.29 9.44 -7.45
C GLU A 66 -7.86 9.50 -8.86
N ALA A 67 -7.80 8.37 -9.52
CA ALA A 67 -8.37 8.18 -10.83
C ALA A 67 -9.74 7.55 -10.69
N TYR A 68 -10.71 8.26 -11.22
CA TYR A 68 -12.03 7.68 -11.44
C TYR A 68 -12.07 7.21 -12.89
N GLY A 69 -12.61 6.03 -13.11
CA GLY A 69 -12.77 5.51 -14.46
C GLY A 69 -13.59 6.44 -15.34
N PRO A 70 -13.62 6.17 -16.65
CA PRO A 70 -14.26 7.06 -17.64
C PRO A 70 -15.76 7.34 -17.38
N ASP A 71 -16.38 6.57 -16.52
CA ASP A 71 -17.80 6.72 -16.14
C ASP A 71 -18.01 7.51 -14.83
N ASP A 72 -16.92 8.00 -14.19
CA ASP A 72 -17.06 8.78 -12.97
C ASP A 72 -17.38 10.23 -13.27
N SER A 73 -18.53 10.68 -12.78
CA SER A 73 -19.00 12.07 -12.91
C SER A 73 -18.15 13.06 -12.11
N LEU A 74 -17.30 12.60 -11.20
CA LEU A 74 -16.47 13.47 -10.34
C LEU A 74 -15.12 13.79 -10.99
N GLY A 75 -14.66 12.95 -11.90
CA GLY A 75 -13.34 13.10 -12.54
C GLY A 75 -12.16 12.94 -11.57
N PRO A 76 -10.92 13.06 -12.08
CA PRO A 76 -9.73 12.90 -11.26
C PRO A 76 -9.61 13.99 -10.20
N ARG A 77 -9.12 13.63 -9.01
CA ARG A 77 -8.81 14.56 -7.92
C ARG A 77 -7.53 14.17 -7.19
N TYR A 78 -6.94 15.09 -6.48
CA TYR A 78 -5.87 14.76 -5.55
C TYR A 78 -6.44 14.17 -4.25
N PRO A 79 -5.83 13.13 -3.69
CA PRO A 79 -6.18 12.67 -2.35
C PRO A 79 -5.90 13.78 -1.33
N SER A 80 -6.70 13.85 -0.29
CA SER A 80 -6.41 14.74 0.83
C SER A 80 -5.26 14.20 1.67
N HIS A 81 -4.62 15.06 2.46
CA HIS A 81 -3.61 14.62 3.43
C HIS A 81 -4.19 13.59 4.42
N LEU A 82 -5.45 13.74 4.79
CA LEU A 82 -6.13 12.85 5.71
C LEU A 82 -6.33 11.46 5.12
N GLU A 83 -6.72 11.36 3.86
CA GLU A 83 -6.86 10.09 3.14
C GLU A 83 -5.50 9.39 2.99
N VAL A 84 -4.45 10.14 2.63
CA VAL A 84 -3.08 9.60 2.54
C VAL A 84 -2.59 9.11 3.91
N ASP A 85 -2.78 9.91 4.96
CA ASP A 85 -2.38 9.54 6.31
C ASP A 85 -3.13 8.30 6.80
N ASP A 86 -4.44 8.24 6.62
CA ASP A 86 -5.28 7.10 7.05
C ASP A 86 -4.87 5.79 6.36
N ALA A 87 -4.62 5.83 5.04
CA ALA A 87 -4.16 4.65 4.30
C ALA A 87 -2.80 4.16 4.80
N LEU A 88 -1.86 5.08 5.01
CA LEU A 88 -0.50 4.73 5.45
C LEU A 88 -0.47 4.30 6.93
N ASP A 89 -1.29 4.90 7.80
CA ASP A 89 -1.49 4.44 9.18
C ASP A 89 -2.08 3.03 9.22
N THR A 90 -3.07 2.77 8.37
CA THR A 90 -3.66 1.44 8.23
C THR A 90 -2.63 0.42 7.71
N ALA A 91 -1.84 0.78 6.71
CA ALA A 91 -0.77 -0.08 6.19
C ALA A 91 0.28 -0.39 7.27
N GLU A 92 0.75 0.62 8.02
CA GLU A 92 1.69 0.44 9.14
C GLU A 92 1.09 -0.49 10.21
N MET A 93 -0.14 -0.24 10.64
CA MET A 93 -0.85 -1.04 11.63
C MET A 93 -1.02 -2.49 11.16
N MET A 94 -1.21 -2.72 9.87
CA MET A 94 -1.24 -4.05 9.27
C MET A 94 0.16 -4.69 9.14
N GLY A 95 1.22 -4.03 9.60
CA GLY A 95 2.58 -4.56 9.59
C GLY A 95 3.30 -4.40 8.25
N ALA A 96 2.78 -3.59 7.35
CA ALA A 96 3.44 -3.29 6.09
C ALA A 96 4.81 -2.66 6.32
N ARG A 97 5.75 -2.97 5.45
CA ARG A 97 7.07 -2.33 5.38
C ARG A 97 7.29 -1.64 4.04
N VAL A 98 6.54 -2.04 3.03
CA VAL A 98 6.59 -1.48 1.68
C VAL A 98 5.17 -1.26 1.21
N VAL A 99 4.95 -0.16 0.52
CA VAL A 99 3.73 0.17 -0.21
C VAL A 99 4.12 0.37 -1.67
N ARG A 100 3.41 -0.26 -2.58
CA ARG A 100 3.55 -0.02 -4.02
C ARG A 100 2.46 0.94 -4.46
N SER A 101 2.84 1.95 -5.26
CA SER A 101 1.87 2.93 -5.76
C SER A 101 2.20 3.35 -7.19
N GLN A 102 1.22 3.28 -8.05
CA GLN A 102 1.33 3.62 -9.45
C GLN A 102 1.32 5.13 -9.64
N THR A 103 0.32 5.82 -9.13
CA THR A 103 0.11 7.24 -9.42
C THR A 103 1.13 8.19 -8.78
N LEU A 104 2.06 7.67 -7.97
CA LEU A 104 3.22 8.44 -7.53
C LEU A 104 4.23 8.72 -8.66
N GLY A 105 4.20 7.94 -9.76
CA GLY A 105 5.16 8.09 -10.84
C GLY A 105 4.55 8.08 -12.24
N ASP A 106 3.39 7.48 -12.46
CA ASP A 106 2.88 7.17 -13.78
C ASP A 106 1.80 8.13 -14.32
N SER A 107 1.39 9.14 -13.57
CA SER A 107 0.27 9.98 -13.96
C SER A 107 0.63 10.97 -15.09
N VAL A 108 0.05 10.74 -16.27
CA VAL A 108 0.31 11.53 -17.49
C VAL A 108 -0.99 11.83 -18.26
N GLY A 109 -1.02 12.91 -19.04
CA GLY A 109 -2.09 13.19 -19.99
C GLY A 109 -3.32 13.91 -19.44
N CYS A 110 -3.42 14.20 -18.15
CA CYS A 110 -4.52 14.95 -17.56
C CYS A 110 -4.05 16.25 -16.88
N ASP A 111 -4.93 17.22 -16.71
CA ASP A 111 -4.57 18.52 -16.12
C ASP A 111 -4.02 18.42 -14.69
N LEU A 112 -4.39 17.39 -13.94
CA LEU A 112 -3.92 17.11 -12.58
C LEU A 112 -2.73 16.15 -12.55
N CYS A 113 -2.36 15.55 -13.68
CA CYS A 113 -1.27 14.59 -13.76
C CYS A 113 0.11 15.24 -13.52
N LEU A 114 1.12 14.42 -13.19
CA LEU A 114 2.52 14.85 -13.08
C LEU A 114 3.03 15.47 -14.37
N GLU A 115 2.69 14.87 -15.52
CA GLU A 115 2.99 15.35 -16.85
C GLU A 115 1.70 15.51 -17.67
N PRO A 116 1.02 16.68 -17.60
CA PRO A 116 -0.22 16.91 -18.33
C PRO A 116 -0.07 16.87 -19.85
N LYS A 117 1.10 17.24 -20.33
CA LYS A 117 1.46 17.27 -21.77
C LYS A 117 2.95 16.99 -21.88
N ALA A 118 3.36 16.47 -23.02
CA ALA A 118 4.75 16.18 -23.32
C ALA A 118 5.73 17.28 -22.87
N GLY A 119 6.62 16.96 -21.96
CA GLY A 119 7.63 17.85 -21.39
C GLY A 119 7.10 18.97 -20.49
N VAL A 120 5.82 18.95 -20.11
CA VAL A 120 5.20 19.93 -19.21
C VAL A 120 4.88 19.27 -17.89
N PHE A 121 5.54 19.70 -16.82
CA PHE A 121 5.39 19.12 -15.49
C PHE A 121 4.56 20.00 -14.56
N ASN A 122 3.66 19.37 -13.80
CA ASN A 122 2.72 20.05 -12.91
C ASN A 122 3.26 20.10 -11.46
N PRO A 123 3.67 21.29 -10.96
CA PRO A 123 4.21 21.41 -9.62
C PRO A 123 3.20 21.09 -8.50
N GLU A 124 1.90 21.22 -8.75
CA GLU A 124 0.87 20.87 -7.76
C GLU A 124 0.75 19.35 -7.61
N ALA A 125 0.84 18.59 -8.71
CA ALA A 125 0.90 17.14 -8.68
C ALA A 125 2.13 16.64 -7.90
N PHE A 126 3.30 17.25 -8.15
CA PHE A 126 4.51 16.94 -7.41
C PHE A 126 4.37 17.19 -5.90
N LYS A 127 3.65 18.23 -5.46
CA LYS A 127 3.42 18.45 -4.02
C LYS A 127 2.61 17.34 -3.36
N VAL A 128 1.68 16.72 -4.09
CA VAL A 128 0.92 15.57 -3.58
C VAL A 128 1.84 14.37 -3.41
N VAL A 129 2.66 14.06 -4.40
CA VAL A 129 3.68 13.00 -4.33
C VAL A 129 4.69 13.28 -3.22
N ASP A 130 5.16 14.52 -3.08
CA ASP A 130 6.04 14.97 -2.00
C ASP A 130 5.44 14.66 -0.62
N TYR A 131 4.14 14.93 -0.44
CA TYR A 131 3.47 14.64 0.81
C TYR A 131 3.38 13.14 1.09
N ALA A 132 3.01 12.35 0.10
CA ALA A 132 2.92 10.90 0.25
C ALA A 132 4.28 10.27 0.62
N ILE A 133 5.37 10.70 -0.01
CA ILE A 133 6.74 10.24 0.32
C ILE A 133 7.11 10.63 1.76
N LYS A 134 6.86 11.89 2.15
CA LYS A 134 7.09 12.35 3.54
C LYS A 134 6.28 11.53 4.55
N ALA A 135 4.99 11.32 4.28
CA ALA A 135 4.09 10.59 5.17
C ALA A 135 4.50 9.11 5.31
N ALA A 136 4.98 8.48 4.24
CA ALA A 136 5.53 7.13 4.26
C ALA A 136 6.83 7.08 5.09
N HIS A 137 7.74 8.05 4.91
CA HIS A 137 8.97 8.16 5.69
C HIS A 137 8.70 8.23 7.19
N GLU A 138 7.75 9.06 7.62
CA GLU A 138 7.37 9.25 9.02
C GLU A 138 6.87 7.97 9.69
N ARG A 139 6.34 7.02 8.89
CA ARG A 139 5.85 5.71 9.31
C ARG A 139 6.87 4.58 9.11
N GLY A 140 8.06 4.89 8.64
CA GLY A 140 9.09 3.88 8.35
C GLY A 140 8.76 2.96 7.17
N LEU A 141 7.78 3.34 6.36
CA LEU A 141 7.40 2.63 5.15
C LEU A 141 8.36 2.92 4.00
N ARG A 142 8.51 1.96 3.09
CA ARG A 142 9.22 2.13 1.83
C ARG A 142 8.22 2.15 0.68
N LEU A 143 8.59 2.81 -0.41
CA LEU A 143 7.73 2.94 -1.58
C LEU A 143 8.36 2.26 -2.79
N ILE A 144 7.56 1.52 -3.54
CA ILE A 144 7.84 1.13 -4.92
C ILE A 144 6.99 2.04 -5.80
N ILE A 145 7.65 2.78 -6.68
CA ILE A 145 7.02 3.78 -7.54
C ILE A 145 7.04 3.28 -8.97
N THR A 146 5.85 3.07 -9.54
CA THR A 146 5.67 2.70 -10.94
C THR A 146 5.87 3.93 -11.83
N LEU A 147 6.61 3.78 -12.92
CA LEU A 147 6.99 4.89 -13.82
C LEU A 147 6.03 5.08 -14.98
N ILE A 148 5.30 4.02 -15.38
CA ILE A 148 4.29 4.09 -16.43
C ILE A 148 3.24 2.99 -16.24
N GLY A 149 1.98 3.31 -16.50
CA GLY A 149 0.90 2.34 -16.56
C GLY A 149 0.80 1.66 -17.92
N ASP A 150 0.20 0.49 -17.93
CA ASP A 150 0.11 -0.40 -19.10
C ASP A 150 -0.98 -0.01 -20.10
N CYS A 151 -1.91 0.81 -19.70
CA CYS A 151 -3.19 0.95 -20.37
C CYS A 151 -3.28 2.24 -21.20
N ALA A 152 -3.94 2.13 -22.38
CA ALA A 152 -4.19 3.28 -23.26
C ALA A 152 -5.38 4.13 -22.84
N ASN A 153 -6.28 3.58 -22.03
CA ASN A 153 -7.55 4.20 -21.66
C ASN A 153 -7.91 3.96 -20.19
N CYS A 154 -6.98 3.45 -19.40
CA CYS A 154 -7.16 3.35 -17.97
C CYS A 154 -6.60 4.61 -17.33
N GLU A 155 -7.43 5.19 -16.56
CA GLU A 155 -7.11 6.07 -15.45
C GLU A 155 -5.75 6.76 -15.51
N MET A 156 -5.67 7.85 -16.28
CA MET A 156 -4.61 8.87 -16.16
C MET A 156 -3.17 8.38 -16.26
N SER A 157 -2.93 7.27 -16.88
CA SER A 157 -1.58 6.80 -17.05
C SER A 157 -1.43 6.13 -18.38
N GLY A 158 -0.28 6.06 -18.81
CA GLY A 158 0.00 5.04 -19.74
C GLY A 158 0.65 5.42 -20.99
N ILE A 159 1.09 4.34 -21.56
CA ILE A 159 1.72 4.24 -22.88
C ILE A 159 0.89 4.96 -23.95
N GLY A 160 -0.44 4.87 -23.83
CA GLY A 160 -1.35 5.50 -24.80
C GLY A 160 -1.17 7.00 -24.95
N GLU A 161 -0.85 7.71 -23.87
CA GLU A 161 -0.66 9.16 -23.92
C GLU A 161 0.62 9.55 -24.67
N TYR A 162 1.73 8.86 -24.41
CA TYR A 162 2.98 9.09 -25.17
C TYR A 162 2.80 8.84 -26.66
N LEU A 163 2.03 7.81 -27.01
CA LEU A 163 1.68 7.52 -28.41
C LEU A 163 0.79 8.63 -29.00
N ALA A 164 -0.25 9.05 -28.27
CA ALA A 164 -1.17 10.08 -28.70
C ALA A 164 -0.48 11.44 -28.93
N TRP A 165 0.47 11.82 -28.08
CA TRP A 165 1.27 13.04 -28.27
C TRP A 165 2.10 13.05 -29.57
N LYS A 166 2.42 11.87 -30.10
CA LYS A 166 3.10 11.68 -31.39
C LYS A 166 2.15 11.32 -32.53
N GLY A 167 0.83 11.31 -32.30
CA GLY A 167 -0.16 10.89 -33.30
C GLY A 167 -0.08 9.41 -33.67
N GLN A 168 0.48 8.59 -32.77
CA GLN A 168 0.65 7.14 -32.94
C GLN A 168 -0.42 6.38 -32.17
N ARG A 169 -0.55 5.07 -32.47
CA ARG A 169 -1.47 4.15 -31.79
C ARG A 169 -0.90 2.73 -31.62
N ASP A 170 0.25 2.43 -32.24
CA ASP A 170 0.88 1.11 -32.12
C ASP A 170 1.70 1.07 -30.83
N PHE A 171 1.26 0.26 -29.90
CA PHE A 171 1.90 0.09 -28.58
C PHE A 171 3.38 -0.28 -28.66
N LYS A 172 3.81 -0.97 -29.71
CA LYS A 172 5.22 -1.32 -29.91
C LYS A 172 6.12 -0.09 -30.03
N LEU A 173 5.59 1.03 -30.55
CA LEU A 173 6.36 2.24 -30.73
C LEU A 173 6.81 2.86 -29.41
N PHE A 174 6.08 2.65 -28.32
CA PHE A 174 6.53 3.08 -26.99
C PHE A 174 7.87 2.42 -26.61
N PHE A 175 8.07 1.18 -27.00
CA PHE A 175 9.29 0.42 -26.68
C PHE A 175 10.38 0.53 -27.74
N THR A 176 10.08 1.05 -28.94
CA THR A 176 10.99 0.95 -30.08
C THR A 176 11.26 2.29 -30.78
N ASP A 177 10.39 3.30 -30.63
CA ASP A 177 10.60 4.61 -31.24
C ASP A 177 11.53 5.46 -30.35
N PRO A 178 12.72 5.85 -30.84
CA PRO A 178 13.68 6.63 -30.05
C PRO A 178 13.13 7.99 -29.55
N ALA A 179 12.20 8.61 -30.29
CA ALA A 179 11.63 9.88 -29.90
C ALA A 179 10.62 9.75 -28.75
N ILE A 180 9.89 8.64 -28.71
CA ILE A 180 8.96 8.33 -27.61
C ILE A 180 9.76 7.91 -26.39
N ILE A 181 10.78 7.08 -26.56
CA ILE A 181 11.68 6.67 -25.47
C ILE A 181 12.35 7.89 -24.83
N ALA A 182 12.87 8.82 -25.65
CA ALA A 182 13.51 10.03 -25.14
C ALA A 182 12.53 10.93 -24.36
N GLU A 183 11.26 10.97 -24.73
CA GLU A 183 10.22 11.71 -24.00
C GLU A 183 9.89 11.07 -22.66
N PHE A 184 9.79 9.74 -22.62
CA PHE A 184 9.64 9.01 -21.36
C PHE A 184 10.88 9.15 -20.47
N GLU A 185 12.09 9.19 -21.03
CA GLU A 185 13.30 9.48 -20.27
C GLU A 185 13.30 10.90 -19.66
N GLU A 186 12.67 11.89 -20.29
CA GLU A 186 12.50 13.22 -19.68
C GLU A 186 11.52 13.18 -18.49
N HIS A 187 10.44 12.41 -18.58
CA HIS A 187 9.56 12.16 -17.42
C HIS A 187 10.34 11.56 -16.25
N ILE A 188 11.07 10.48 -16.49
CA ILE A 188 11.91 9.83 -15.48
C ILE A 188 12.93 10.82 -14.91
N ARG A 189 13.59 11.62 -15.77
CA ARG A 189 14.56 12.63 -15.34
C ARG A 189 13.94 13.68 -14.42
N ALA A 190 12.75 14.17 -14.77
CA ALA A 190 12.03 15.15 -13.98
C ALA A 190 11.68 14.56 -12.61
N LEU A 191 11.14 13.35 -12.57
CA LEU A 191 10.74 12.66 -11.35
C LEU A 191 11.96 12.41 -10.42
N LEU A 192 13.00 11.77 -10.90
CA LEU A 192 14.16 11.39 -10.10
C LEU A 192 14.92 12.60 -9.53
N ASN A 193 14.97 13.72 -10.27
CA ASN A 193 15.65 14.94 -9.84
C ASN A 193 14.73 15.92 -9.08
N HIS A 194 13.42 15.65 -9.02
CA HIS A 194 12.51 16.48 -8.25
C HIS A 194 12.94 16.54 -6.79
N LYS A 195 12.90 17.73 -6.22
CA LYS A 195 13.25 17.96 -4.82
C LYS A 195 11.99 18.13 -4.00
N ASN A 196 11.72 17.18 -3.13
CA ASN A 196 10.57 17.17 -2.24
C ASN A 196 10.49 18.50 -1.45
N VAL A 197 9.37 19.20 -1.57
CA VAL A 197 9.21 20.53 -0.94
C VAL A 197 9.13 20.47 0.57
N PHE A 198 8.73 19.35 1.16
CA PHE A 198 8.62 19.17 2.61
C PHE A 198 9.93 18.72 3.26
N THR A 199 10.69 17.84 2.60
CA THR A 199 11.92 17.27 3.16
C THR A 199 13.17 17.92 2.62
N GLY A 200 13.10 18.53 1.45
CA GLY A 200 14.25 19.10 0.74
C GLY A 200 15.18 18.06 0.12
N ILE A 201 14.82 16.77 0.13
CA ILE A 201 15.59 15.67 -0.44
C ILE A 201 15.13 15.43 -1.88
N ALA A 202 16.06 15.21 -2.81
CA ALA A 202 15.70 14.81 -4.16
C ALA A 202 15.24 13.33 -4.15
N TYR A 203 14.26 12.96 -4.97
CA TYR A 203 13.71 11.61 -4.96
C TYR A 203 14.78 10.52 -5.15
N LYS A 204 15.74 10.73 -6.07
CA LYS A 204 16.90 9.84 -6.23
C LYS A 204 17.82 9.72 -5.01
N ASP A 205 17.62 10.55 -4.01
CA ASP A 205 18.42 10.58 -2.78
C ASP A 205 17.58 10.22 -1.54
N ASP A 206 16.29 9.94 -1.72
CA ASP A 206 15.35 9.68 -0.61
C ASP A 206 15.25 8.18 -0.29
N PRO A 207 15.77 7.71 0.84
CA PRO A 207 15.74 6.29 1.21
C PRO A 207 14.34 5.73 1.44
N THR A 208 13.31 6.58 1.49
CA THR A 208 11.90 6.13 1.54
C THR A 208 11.51 5.39 0.27
N ILE A 209 12.09 5.75 -0.85
CA ILE A 209 11.90 5.02 -2.10
C ILE A 209 12.77 3.77 -2.09
N LEU A 210 12.17 2.60 -2.32
CA LEU A 210 12.85 1.33 -2.41
C LEU A 210 13.29 1.05 -3.86
N ALA A 211 12.37 1.21 -4.79
CA ALA A 211 12.59 0.87 -6.19
C ALA A 211 11.81 1.77 -7.14
N TRP A 212 12.37 1.94 -8.33
CA TRP A 212 11.70 2.43 -9.52
C TRP A 212 11.24 1.22 -10.32
N GLU A 213 9.94 1.04 -10.42
CA GLU A 213 9.33 -0.01 -11.24
C GLU A 213 9.13 0.52 -12.66
N ASN A 214 9.64 -0.21 -13.65
CA ASN A 214 9.66 0.28 -15.02
C ASN A 214 8.26 0.53 -15.61
N CYS A 215 7.32 -0.34 -15.31
CA CYS A 215 5.93 -0.22 -15.74
C CYS A 215 5.03 -1.18 -14.97
N ASN A 216 3.73 -0.98 -15.10
CA ASN A 216 2.73 -1.96 -14.67
C ASN A 216 2.41 -2.90 -15.85
N VAL A 217 2.73 -4.18 -15.74
CA VAL A 217 2.44 -5.29 -16.71
C VAL A 217 2.62 -5.02 -18.20
N CYS A 218 3.56 -4.18 -18.58
CA CYS A 218 3.77 -3.77 -19.98
C CYS A 218 3.92 -4.93 -20.98
N GLY A 219 4.46 -6.05 -20.54
CA GLY A 219 4.68 -7.22 -21.39
C GLY A 219 3.39 -7.83 -21.95
N LEU A 220 2.31 -7.75 -21.17
CA LEU A 220 1.00 -8.28 -21.59
C LEU A 220 0.48 -7.57 -22.85
N PHE A 221 0.52 -6.24 -22.87
CA PHE A 221 -0.03 -5.44 -23.97
C PHE A 221 0.83 -5.51 -25.22
N VAL A 222 2.14 -5.60 -25.07
CA VAL A 222 3.01 -5.89 -26.22
C VAL A 222 2.69 -7.25 -26.80
N ALA A 223 2.48 -8.28 -25.97
CA ALA A 223 2.11 -9.60 -26.42
C ALA A 223 0.71 -9.63 -27.07
N ALA A 224 -0.27 -8.98 -26.47
CA ALA A 224 -1.64 -8.90 -26.97
C ALA A 224 -1.76 -8.07 -28.28
N GLY A 225 -0.99 -6.99 -28.40
CA GLY A 225 -0.96 -6.12 -29.57
C GLY A 225 -0.14 -6.67 -30.74
N SER A 226 0.65 -7.74 -30.53
CA SER A 226 1.45 -8.36 -31.58
C SER A 226 0.69 -9.56 -32.19
N SER A 227 0.63 -9.62 -33.51
CA SER A 227 0.07 -10.78 -34.23
C SER A 227 0.77 -12.11 -33.93
N ALA A 228 1.90 -12.06 -33.22
CA ALA A 228 2.73 -13.21 -32.84
C ALA A 228 2.76 -13.47 -31.32
N GLY A 229 2.10 -12.65 -30.49
CA GLY A 229 2.20 -12.77 -29.03
C GLY A 229 3.64 -12.61 -28.49
N SER A 230 4.47 -11.77 -29.15
CA SER A 230 5.89 -11.65 -28.84
C SER A 230 6.17 -10.44 -27.94
N THR A 231 6.94 -10.65 -26.87
CA THR A 231 7.47 -9.62 -25.99
C THR A 231 8.78 -9.02 -26.51
N GLU A 232 9.26 -9.43 -27.68
CA GLU A 232 10.58 -9.02 -28.23
C GLU A 232 10.81 -7.50 -28.30
N PRO A 233 9.83 -6.64 -28.64
CA PRO A 233 10.02 -5.19 -28.60
C PRO A 233 10.31 -4.64 -27.21
N TYR A 234 9.79 -5.27 -26.17
CA TYR A 234 9.95 -4.86 -24.78
C TYR A 234 11.34 -5.22 -24.22
N LEU A 235 11.91 -6.34 -24.63
CA LEU A 235 13.15 -6.86 -24.01
C LEU A 235 14.34 -5.91 -24.06
N PRO A 236 14.69 -5.26 -25.20
CA PRO A 236 15.77 -4.27 -25.25
C PRO A 236 15.45 -3.01 -24.46
N TRP A 237 14.17 -2.65 -24.37
CA TRP A 237 13.71 -1.45 -23.68
C TRP A 237 13.97 -1.54 -22.16
N ILE A 238 13.86 -2.73 -21.55
CA ILE A 238 14.17 -2.94 -20.11
C ILE A 238 15.58 -2.40 -19.79
N ASP A 239 16.59 -2.82 -20.56
CA ASP A 239 17.97 -2.37 -20.33
C ASP A 239 18.20 -0.90 -20.76
N THR A 240 17.45 -0.39 -21.73
CA THR A 240 17.51 1.01 -22.13
C THR A 240 17.08 1.90 -20.98
N ILE A 241 15.89 1.69 -20.46
CA ILE A 241 15.34 2.46 -19.33
C ILE A 241 16.14 2.24 -18.06
N GLY A 242 16.48 1.00 -17.74
CA GLY A 242 17.31 0.69 -16.57
C GLY A 242 18.68 1.37 -16.63
N SER A 243 19.33 1.41 -17.79
CA SER A 243 20.60 2.15 -17.98
C SER A 243 20.43 3.64 -17.78
N PHE A 244 19.33 4.20 -18.30
CA PHE A 244 19.01 5.61 -18.12
C PHE A 244 18.80 5.95 -16.64
N ILE A 245 17.95 5.19 -15.92
CA ILE A 245 17.72 5.36 -14.48
C ILE A 245 19.05 5.28 -13.73
N LYS A 246 19.86 4.21 -13.96
CA LYS A 246 21.15 4.02 -13.28
C LYS A 246 22.20 5.09 -13.63
N SER A 247 22.02 5.84 -14.72
CA SER A 247 22.87 7.00 -15.04
C SER A 247 22.62 8.19 -14.11
N ILE A 248 21.39 8.31 -13.56
CA ILE A 248 20.93 9.41 -12.68
C ILE A 248 20.96 8.96 -11.21
N ASP A 249 20.49 7.74 -10.95
CA ASP A 249 20.28 7.17 -9.63
C ASP A 249 21.01 5.82 -9.52
N LYS A 250 21.95 5.74 -8.58
CA LYS A 250 22.73 4.53 -8.30
C LYS A 250 22.38 3.89 -6.95
N LYS A 251 21.39 4.44 -6.27
CA LYS A 251 21.04 4.05 -4.90
C LYS A 251 19.84 3.14 -4.85
N HIS A 252 18.81 3.48 -5.61
CA HIS A 252 17.56 2.72 -5.64
C HIS A 252 17.66 1.50 -6.55
N LEU A 253 16.81 0.54 -6.26
CA LEU A 253 16.65 -0.64 -7.09
C LEU A 253 15.85 -0.31 -8.35
N TYR A 254 16.10 -1.05 -9.42
CA TYR A 254 15.30 -1.03 -10.63
C TYR A 254 14.53 -2.33 -10.73
N GLU A 255 13.20 -2.22 -10.75
CA GLU A 255 12.28 -3.34 -10.79
C GLU A 255 11.67 -3.50 -12.18
N ASP A 256 11.63 -4.73 -12.66
CA ASP A 256 10.93 -5.13 -13.88
C ASP A 256 9.60 -5.78 -13.53
N ASN A 257 8.50 -5.19 -13.97
CA ASN A 257 7.14 -5.74 -13.91
C ASN A 257 6.58 -5.93 -15.32
N SER A 258 7.26 -6.76 -16.11
CA SER A 258 6.77 -7.15 -17.45
C SER A 258 5.77 -8.30 -17.41
N GLY A 259 5.68 -9.02 -16.28
CA GLY A 259 4.95 -10.25 -16.14
C GLY A 259 3.55 -10.05 -15.58
N PHE A 260 2.55 -10.51 -16.34
CA PHE A 260 1.25 -10.89 -15.79
C PHE A 260 1.31 -12.39 -15.60
N PHE A 261 0.89 -13.04 -14.59
CA PHE A 261 0.93 -14.49 -14.29
C PHE A 261 2.06 -15.35 -14.95
N LEU A 262 2.79 -14.86 -15.94
CA LEU A 262 3.91 -15.55 -16.60
C LEU A 262 5.06 -14.56 -16.84
N PHE A 263 6.29 -15.04 -16.65
CA PHE A 263 7.49 -14.33 -17.08
C PHE A 263 7.88 -14.71 -18.50
N ASP A 264 8.33 -13.73 -19.29
CA ASP A 264 9.21 -14.07 -20.38
C ASP A 264 10.61 -14.40 -19.80
N PRO A 265 11.09 -15.65 -19.92
CA PRO A 265 12.40 -15.98 -19.40
C PRO A 265 13.55 -15.14 -19.96
N LYS A 266 13.38 -14.54 -21.16
CA LYS A 266 14.35 -13.63 -21.75
C LYS A 266 14.45 -12.29 -21.00
N ALA A 267 13.35 -11.80 -20.40
CA ALA A 267 13.35 -10.57 -19.59
C ALA A 267 14.29 -10.72 -18.39
N LEU A 268 14.45 -11.94 -17.87
CA LEU A 268 15.38 -12.21 -16.76
C LEU A 268 16.84 -12.09 -17.14
N ASP A 269 17.19 -12.00 -18.43
CA ASP A 269 18.56 -11.78 -18.91
C ASP A 269 18.94 -10.28 -19.00
N ALA A 270 18.00 -9.37 -18.75
CA ALA A 270 18.27 -7.94 -18.66
C ALA A 270 19.33 -7.63 -17.59
N LYS A 271 20.31 -6.78 -17.93
CA LYS A 271 21.51 -6.56 -17.09
C LYS A 271 21.31 -5.52 -16.01
N THR A 272 20.38 -4.59 -16.25
CA THR A 272 20.15 -3.44 -15.36
C THR A 272 19.11 -3.72 -14.28
N THR A 273 18.32 -4.78 -14.43
CA THR A 273 17.26 -5.16 -13.50
C THR A 273 17.83 -5.75 -12.23
N ASP A 274 17.48 -5.18 -11.09
CA ASP A 274 17.83 -5.68 -9.75
C ASP A 274 16.76 -6.60 -9.19
N MET A 275 15.49 -6.27 -9.44
CA MET A 275 14.30 -6.86 -8.86
C MET A 275 13.28 -7.22 -9.96
N VAL A 276 12.57 -8.31 -9.78
CA VAL A 276 11.55 -8.76 -10.75
C VAL A 276 10.29 -9.19 -10.01
N THR A 277 9.16 -8.74 -10.52
CA THR A 277 7.83 -9.11 -10.07
C THR A 277 6.93 -9.60 -11.21
N ALA A 278 5.78 -10.11 -10.84
CA ALA A 278 4.64 -10.37 -11.72
C ALA A 278 3.35 -10.23 -10.90
N GLU A 279 2.22 -10.23 -11.59
CA GLU A 279 0.91 -10.13 -10.97
C GLU A 279 0.20 -11.49 -10.96
N TYR A 280 -0.57 -11.76 -9.89
CA TYR A 280 -1.11 -13.08 -9.59
C TYR A 280 -2.60 -13.03 -9.27
N TYR A 281 -3.41 -13.30 -10.30
CA TYR A 281 -4.86 -13.31 -10.22
C TYR A 281 -5.43 -14.60 -10.82
N PRO A 282 -5.65 -15.64 -10.03
CA PRO A 282 -6.26 -16.89 -10.53
C PRO A 282 -7.57 -16.70 -11.29
N HIS A 283 -8.31 -15.64 -10.93
CA HIS A 283 -9.52 -15.24 -11.63
C HIS A 283 -9.24 -14.87 -13.10
N TRP A 284 -8.18 -14.08 -13.34
CA TRP A 284 -7.78 -13.64 -14.67
C TRP A 284 -7.10 -14.73 -15.51
N ASP A 285 -6.38 -15.66 -14.87
CA ASP A 285 -5.72 -16.77 -15.57
C ASP A 285 -6.68 -17.55 -16.46
N ALA A 286 -7.94 -17.67 -16.01
CA ALA A 286 -8.97 -18.36 -16.76
C ALA A 286 -9.48 -17.57 -17.97
N LEU A 287 -9.42 -16.24 -17.94
CA LEU A 287 -9.92 -15.34 -18.97
C LEU A 287 -8.90 -15.13 -20.09
N PHE A 288 -7.62 -15.02 -19.76
CA PHE A 288 -6.55 -14.74 -20.73
C PHE A 288 -5.89 -16.00 -21.31
N GLY A 289 -6.43 -17.21 -21.03
CA GLY A 289 -5.99 -18.44 -21.66
C GLY A 289 -4.57 -18.88 -21.31
N GLY A 290 -3.99 -18.31 -20.27
CA GLY A 290 -2.72 -18.75 -19.70
C GLY A 290 -2.89 -20.18 -19.19
N GLY A 291 -2.32 -21.17 -19.86
CA GLY A 291 -2.49 -22.61 -19.60
C GLY A 291 -2.01 -23.10 -18.22
N GLY A 292 -1.72 -22.18 -17.30
CA GLY A 292 -1.37 -22.47 -15.91
C GLY A 292 -2.19 -21.62 -14.98
N LYS A 293 -2.93 -22.24 -14.09
CA LYS A 293 -3.60 -21.52 -13.01
C LYS A 293 -2.56 -21.08 -12.00
N THR A 294 -2.61 -19.81 -11.57
CA THR A 294 -1.84 -19.37 -10.41
C THR A 294 -2.24 -20.20 -9.19
N THR A 295 -1.26 -20.80 -8.57
CA THR A 295 -1.41 -21.62 -7.36
C THR A 295 -0.36 -21.20 -6.35
N ALA A 296 -0.43 -21.69 -5.12
CA ALA A 296 0.59 -21.44 -4.11
C ALA A 296 2.02 -21.84 -4.58
N GLU A 297 2.15 -22.89 -5.40
CA GLU A 297 3.45 -23.31 -5.94
C GLU A 297 3.99 -22.38 -7.05
N THR A 298 3.13 -21.59 -7.68
CA THR A 298 3.55 -20.63 -8.73
C THR A 298 4.58 -19.65 -8.21
N PHE A 299 4.37 -19.11 -7.01
CA PHE A 299 5.29 -18.17 -6.38
C PHE A 299 6.69 -18.78 -6.18
N SER A 300 6.77 -20.00 -5.67
CA SER A 300 8.06 -20.69 -5.48
C SER A 300 8.76 -21.07 -6.79
N LYS A 301 7.98 -21.38 -7.86
CA LYS A 301 8.53 -21.62 -9.19
C LYS A 301 9.14 -20.33 -9.77
N HIS A 302 8.44 -19.22 -9.66
CA HIS A 302 8.93 -17.92 -10.12
C HIS A 302 10.14 -17.46 -9.29
N ALA A 303 10.11 -17.63 -7.97
CA ALA A 303 11.25 -17.37 -7.12
C ALA A 303 12.49 -18.15 -7.55
N ALA A 304 12.34 -19.44 -7.91
CA ALA A 304 13.44 -20.24 -8.39
C ALA A 304 14.01 -19.74 -9.73
N LEU A 305 13.15 -19.33 -10.66
CA LEU A 305 13.56 -18.81 -11.96
C LEU A 305 14.34 -17.50 -11.80
N VAL A 306 13.77 -16.52 -11.08
CA VAL A 306 14.34 -15.19 -10.91
C VAL A 306 15.66 -15.24 -10.12
N THR A 307 15.66 -15.93 -8.97
CA THR A 307 16.88 -16.06 -8.15
C THR A 307 17.96 -16.91 -8.83
N GLY A 308 17.57 -17.86 -9.70
CA GLY A 308 18.49 -18.59 -10.57
C GLY A 308 19.25 -17.70 -11.55
N LYS A 309 18.73 -16.52 -11.87
CA LYS A 309 19.39 -15.47 -12.68
C LYS A 309 20.12 -14.43 -11.83
N GLY A 310 20.18 -14.61 -10.52
CA GLY A 310 20.88 -13.70 -9.60
C GLY A 310 20.13 -12.41 -9.29
N LYS A 311 18.82 -12.37 -9.51
CA LYS A 311 17.96 -11.22 -9.24
C LYS A 311 17.08 -11.44 -8.00
N VAL A 312 16.61 -10.34 -7.41
CA VAL A 312 15.66 -10.37 -6.31
C VAL A 312 14.27 -10.69 -6.86
N TYR A 313 13.58 -11.64 -6.24
CA TYR A 313 12.18 -11.92 -6.55
C TYR A 313 11.26 -11.37 -5.48
N VAL A 314 10.19 -10.71 -5.94
CA VAL A 314 9.06 -10.24 -5.16
C VAL A 314 7.76 -10.58 -5.90
N ALA A 315 6.66 -10.68 -5.17
CA ALA A 315 5.31 -10.90 -5.74
C ALA A 315 4.43 -9.68 -5.43
N ASN A 316 4.78 -8.53 -6.00
CA ASN A 316 4.28 -7.22 -5.59
C ASN A 316 2.80 -6.97 -5.89
N GLU A 317 2.12 -7.90 -6.58
CA GLU A 317 0.70 -7.76 -6.78
C GLU A 317 -0.01 -9.12 -6.84
N TYR A 318 -1.02 -9.29 -5.98
CA TYR A 318 -1.94 -10.42 -6.06
C TYR A 318 -3.31 -10.07 -5.46
N GLY A 319 -4.37 -10.70 -6.02
CA GLY A 319 -5.71 -10.61 -5.47
C GLY A 319 -5.81 -11.35 -4.12
N TRP A 320 -6.46 -10.74 -3.14
CA TRP A 320 -6.64 -11.32 -1.79
C TRP A 320 -8.03 -11.92 -1.56
N ASP A 321 -8.99 -11.63 -2.40
CA ASP A 321 -10.42 -11.79 -2.22
C ASP A 321 -10.96 -13.19 -2.58
N VAL A 322 -12.28 -13.38 -2.44
CA VAL A 322 -12.95 -14.66 -2.70
C VAL A 322 -12.99 -15.04 -4.19
N THR A 323 -12.86 -14.09 -5.11
CA THR A 323 -12.83 -14.40 -6.55
C THR A 323 -11.52 -15.07 -6.94
N ASN A 324 -10.44 -14.69 -6.29
CA ASN A 324 -9.11 -15.28 -6.48
C ASN A 324 -8.91 -16.53 -5.61
N TRP A 325 -9.28 -16.47 -4.35
CA TRP A 325 -9.12 -17.55 -3.37
C TRP A 325 -10.46 -17.82 -2.68
N PRO A 326 -11.28 -18.75 -3.17
CA PRO A 326 -12.67 -18.94 -2.73
C PRO A 326 -12.83 -19.17 -1.23
N THR A 327 -11.87 -19.83 -0.58
CA THR A 327 -11.90 -20.04 0.85
C THR A 327 -10.73 -19.33 1.54
N ARG A 328 -10.87 -19.01 2.84
CA ARG A 328 -9.77 -18.47 3.66
C ARG A 328 -8.62 -19.47 3.78
N GLU A 329 -8.91 -20.76 3.79
CA GLU A 329 -7.91 -21.83 3.79
C GLU A 329 -7.06 -21.83 2.52
N ASP A 330 -7.65 -21.58 1.36
CA ASP A 330 -6.91 -21.48 0.10
C ASP A 330 -6.03 -20.23 0.10
N PHE A 331 -6.55 -19.09 0.57
CA PHE A 331 -5.76 -17.90 0.73
C PHE A 331 -4.60 -18.10 1.71
N GLN A 332 -4.84 -18.75 2.85
CA GLN A 332 -3.80 -19.05 3.83
C GLN A 332 -2.70 -19.98 3.28
N LYS A 333 -3.02 -20.90 2.37
CA LYS A 333 -2.00 -21.72 1.67
C LYS A 333 -1.06 -20.85 0.85
N VAL A 334 -1.58 -19.82 0.17
CA VAL A 334 -0.78 -18.86 -0.59
C VAL A 334 0.16 -18.09 0.35
N LEU A 335 -0.39 -17.49 1.41
CA LEU A 335 0.41 -16.75 2.38
C LEU A 335 1.51 -17.64 2.98
N SER A 336 1.18 -18.89 3.33
CA SER A 336 2.15 -19.85 3.85
C SER A 336 3.24 -20.23 2.84
N ALA A 337 2.93 -20.26 1.55
CA ALA A 337 3.93 -20.48 0.50
C ALA A 337 4.89 -19.29 0.39
N LEU A 338 4.38 -18.05 0.45
CA LEU A 338 5.18 -16.83 0.47
C LEU A 338 6.08 -16.78 1.70
N GLU A 339 5.56 -17.12 2.89
CA GLU A 339 6.29 -17.13 4.16
C GLU A 339 7.46 -18.13 4.16
N SER A 340 7.18 -19.35 3.68
CA SER A 340 8.09 -20.50 3.81
C SER A 340 9.25 -20.49 2.82
N ASP A 341 9.14 -19.77 1.69
CA ASP A 341 10.19 -19.72 0.69
C ASP A 341 11.14 -18.53 0.93
N PRO A 342 12.38 -18.76 1.41
CA PRO A 342 13.31 -17.68 1.71
C PRO A 342 13.84 -16.94 0.47
N ARG A 343 13.53 -17.41 -0.74
CA ARG A 343 13.88 -16.74 -2.00
C ARG A 343 12.93 -15.60 -2.33
N ILE A 344 11.73 -15.58 -1.70
CA ILE A 344 10.74 -14.51 -1.87
C ILE A 344 11.10 -13.40 -0.91
N SER A 345 11.53 -12.26 -1.44
CA SER A 345 11.96 -11.11 -0.63
C SER A 345 10.79 -10.20 -0.22
N GLY A 346 9.68 -10.24 -0.95
CA GLY A 346 8.51 -9.45 -0.61
C GLY A 346 7.28 -9.87 -1.40
N ASP A 347 6.15 -9.32 -0.97
CA ASP A 347 4.85 -9.48 -1.64
C ASP A 347 3.94 -8.28 -1.41
N GLY A 348 2.92 -8.11 -2.27
CA GLY A 348 1.95 -7.04 -2.18
C GLY A 348 0.56 -7.48 -2.61
N TYR A 349 -0.45 -7.15 -1.82
CA TYR A 349 -1.85 -7.41 -2.16
C TYR A 349 -2.52 -6.18 -2.79
N TRP A 350 -3.43 -6.41 -3.73
CA TRP A 350 -4.22 -5.37 -4.39
C TRP A 350 -5.63 -5.32 -3.78
N ALA A 351 -6.15 -4.18 -3.29
CA ALA A 351 -5.52 -2.92 -3.01
C ALA A 351 -6.17 -2.32 -1.75
N LEU A 352 -5.42 -1.56 -0.96
CA LEU A 352 -5.91 -0.96 0.28
C LEU A 352 -6.58 0.40 -0.01
N GLN A 353 -7.73 0.63 0.62
CA GLN A 353 -8.49 1.87 0.56
C GLN A 353 -8.47 2.61 1.91
N ALA A 354 -8.59 3.94 1.87
CA ALA A 354 -8.67 4.80 3.03
C ALA A 354 -10.11 5.13 3.43
N HIS A 355 -10.30 5.65 4.63
CA HIS A 355 -11.51 6.37 4.98
C HIS A 355 -11.59 7.69 4.20
N ALA A 356 -12.79 8.01 3.71
CA ALA A 356 -13.04 9.28 3.02
C ALA A 356 -13.08 10.47 3.99
N ASP A 357 -12.77 11.66 3.49
CA ASP A 357 -12.76 12.90 4.27
C ASP A 357 -14.05 13.19 5.03
N LYS A 358 -15.18 12.77 4.49
CA LYS A 358 -16.49 13.06 5.11
C LYS A 358 -16.95 11.95 6.03
N PHE A 359 -17.18 10.79 5.49
CA PHE A 359 -17.55 9.55 6.17
C PHE A 359 -17.53 8.41 5.16
N GLY A 360 -17.46 7.17 5.67
CA GLY A 360 -17.34 5.97 4.85
C GLY A 360 -15.94 5.80 4.26
N TRP A 361 -15.89 5.13 3.13
CA TRP A 361 -14.67 4.74 2.46
C TRP A 361 -14.45 5.55 1.19
N GLN A 362 -13.20 5.76 0.86
CA GLN A 362 -12.78 6.24 -0.44
C GLN A 362 -13.05 5.15 -1.48
N LEU A 363 -13.77 5.49 -2.53
CA LEU A 363 -14.13 4.56 -3.60
C LEU A 363 -13.35 4.91 -4.86
N VAL A 364 -12.07 4.59 -4.86
CA VAL A 364 -11.14 4.98 -5.94
C VAL A 364 -11.10 3.98 -7.06
N SER A 365 -11.29 2.69 -6.76
CA SER A 365 -11.19 1.67 -7.78
C SER A 365 -12.50 1.48 -8.53
N ALA A 366 -12.41 1.47 -9.82
CA ALA A 366 -13.36 1.22 -10.90
C ALA A 366 -14.85 1.42 -10.57
N PRO A 367 -15.53 2.25 -11.36
CA PRO A 367 -16.93 2.57 -11.12
C PRO A 367 -17.79 1.31 -11.08
N VAL A 368 -18.65 1.25 -10.10
CA VAL A 368 -19.56 0.14 -9.75
C VAL A 368 -20.42 -0.33 -10.94
N ASN A 369 -20.49 0.41 -12.03
CA ASN A 369 -21.41 0.20 -13.15
C ASN A 369 -20.80 0.41 -14.54
N SER A 370 -19.47 0.36 -14.72
CA SER A 370 -18.97 0.50 -16.09
C SER A 370 -19.40 -0.68 -16.96
N ALA A 371 -19.96 -0.37 -18.13
CA ALA A 371 -20.38 -1.39 -19.10
C ALA A 371 -19.19 -2.23 -19.61
N GLU A 372 -17.99 -1.77 -19.40
CA GLU A 372 -16.76 -2.43 -19.78
C GLU A 372 -16.38 -3.53 -18.78
N TYR A 373 -16.41 -3.23 -17.48
CA TYR A 373 -16.16 -4.24 -16.45
C TYR A 373 -17.30 -5.26 -16.32
N SER A 374 -18.54 -4.87 -16.59
CA SER A 374 -19.66 -5.83 -16.63
C SER A 374 -19.51 -6.90 -17.75
N LYS A 375 -18.77 -6.59 -18.82
CA LYS A 375 -18.45 -7.58 -19.88
C LYS A 375 -17.50 -8.66 -19.39
N TRP A 376 -16.67 -8.36 -18.40
CA TRP A 376 -15.71 -9.28 -17.81
C TRP A 376 -16.26 -9.99 -16.56
N GLY A 377 -17.53 -9.75 -16.21
CA GLY A 377 -18.15 -10.30 -14.99
C GLY A 377 -17.75 -9.60 -13.71
N GLU A 378 -17.19 -8.41 -13.83
CA GLU A 378 -16.66 -7.63 -12.72
C GLU A 378 -17.51 -6.39 -12.49
N THR A 379 -17.88 -6.23 -11.27
CA THR A 379 -18.71 -5.11 -10.81
C THR A 379 -17.93 -4.42 -9.70
N GLY A 380 -17.57 -3.19 -9.88
CA GLY A 380 -16.75 -2.31 -9.08
C GLY A 380 -16.43 -2.66 -7.64
N GLN A 381 -15.35 -2.13 -7.11
CA GLN A 381 -14.81 -2.42 -5.77
C GLN A 381 -14.27 -3.85 -5.58
N TRP A 382 -14.12 -4.61 -6.64
CA TRP A 382 -13.46 -5.90 -6.56
C TRP A 382 -11.99 -5.71 -6.19
N TRP A 383 -11.54 -6.56 -5.24
CA TRP A 383 -10.19 -6.53 -4.67
C TRP A 383 -9.85 -5.31 -3.81
N SER A 384 -10.73 -4.31 -3.68
CA SER A 384 -10.57 -3.25 -2.71
C SER A 384 -10.68 -3.79 -1.29
N LEU A 385 -9.65 -3.58 -0.49
CA LEU A 385 -9.60 -3.94 0.92
C LEU A 385 -9.93 -2.73 1.78
N PHE A 386 -11.02 -2.80 2.48
CA PHE A 386 -11.46 -1.85 3.49
C PHE A 386 -11.21 -2.45 4.87
N TYR A 387 -10.21 -1.94 5.59
CA TYR A 387 -9.91 -2.49 6.91
C TYR A 387 -11.08 -2.23 7.88
N GLY A 388 -11.48 -3.26 8.65
CA GLY A 388 -12.74 -3.20 9.40
C GLY A 388 -13.90 -3.90 8.69
N GLY A 389 -13.79 -4.06 7.39
CA GLY A 389 -14.70 -4.80 6.54
C GLY A 389 -15.87 -3.97 5.99
N MET A 390 -16.10 -4.11 4.71
CA MET A 390 -17.24 -3.58 3.99
C MET A 390 -17.91 -4.69 3.17
N ASN A 391 -19.23 -4.66 3.07
CA ASN A 391 -19.92 -5.54 2.13
C ASN A 391 -19.74 -5.01 0.71
N THR A 392 -19.08 -5.78 -0.13
CA THR A 392 -18.95 -5.54 -1.56
C THR A 392 -19.78 -6.56 -2.34
N LEU A 393 -19.74 -6.50 -3.65
CA LEU A 393 -20.45 -7.49 -4.48
C LEU A 393 -19.88 -8.89 -4.34
N THR A 394 -18.60 -9.01 -4.03
CA THR A 394 -17.90 -10.29 -3.94
C THR A 394 -17.59 -10.72 -2.52
N ASN A 395 -17.36 -9.79 -1.60
CA ASN A 395 -16.92 -10.08 -0.24
C ASN A 395 -17.95 -9.61 0.80
N SER A 396 -18.20 -10.42 1.81
CA SER A 396 -18.87 -9.94 3.02
C SER A 396 -17.89 -9.15 3.89
N ALA A 397 -18.38 -8.16 4.63
CA ALA A 397 -17.57 -7.40 5.59
C ALA A 397 -16.82 -8.31 6.57
N GLN A 398 -17.49 -9.36 7.06
CA GLN A 398 -16.86 -10.33 7.98
C GLN A 398 -15.73 -11.13 7.35
N ASP A 399 -15.89 -11.56 6.08
CA ASP A 399 -14.82 -12.32 5.39
C ASP A 399 -13.65 -11.40 5.05
N MET A 400 -13.94 -10.18 4.58
CA MET A 400 -12.92 -9.16 4.32
C MET A 400 -12.09 -8.87 5.56
N GLN A 401 -12.72 -8.61 6.71
CA GLN A 401 -12.02 -8.39 7.98
C GLN A 401 -11.16 -9.59 8.37
N ALA A 402 -11.68 -10.81 8.23
CA ALA A 402 -10.92 -12.01 8.54
C ALA A 402 -9.69 -12.19 7.63
N ARG A 403 -9.78 -11.83 6.36
CA ARG A 403 -8.65 -11.85 5.41
C ARG A 403 -7.66 -10.73 5.69
N ALA A 404 -8.13 -9.55 6.09
CA ALA A 404 -7.26 -8.46 6.55
C ALA A 404 -6.38 -8.88 7.75
N GLU A 405 -6.95 -9.64 8.69
CA GLU A 405 -6.19 -10.20 9.82
C GLU A 405 -5.17 -11.28 9.39
N LEU A 406 -5.49 -12.06 8.35
CA LEU A 406 -4.51 -12.99 7.78
C LEU A 406 -3.35 -12.24 7.13
N LEU A 407 -3.63 -11.18 6.36
CA LEU A 407 -2.61 -10.31 5.76
C LEU A 407 -1.75 -9.62 6.81
N ARG A 408 -2.39 -9.08 7.86
CA ARG A 408 -1.66 -8.49 8.99
C ARG A 408 -0.69 -9.49 9.61
N LYS A 409 -1.16 -10.68 9.97
CA LYS A 409 -0.30 -11.74 10.53
C LYS A 409 0.84 -12.09 9.58
N HIS A 410 0.52 -12.26 8.32
CA HIS A 410 1.48 -12.58 7.26
C HIS A 410 2.60 -11.53 7.16
N ALA A 411 2.26 -10.24 7.18
CA ALA A 411 3.25 -9.17 7.09
C ALA A 411 4.29 -9.23 8.22
N TYR A 412 3.86 -9.48 9.45
CA TYR A 412 4.78 -9.66 10.58
C TYR A 412 5.63 -10.93 10.46
N VAL A 413 5.04 -12.03 9.95
CA VAL A 413 5.79 -13.28 9.70
C VAL A 413 6.85 -13.05 8.62
N MET A 414 6.51 -12.37 7.53
CA MET A 414 7.46 -11.99 6.48
C MET A 414 8.60 -11.13 7.01
N ALA A 415 8.30 -10.19 7.87
CA ALA A 415 9.29 -9.34 8.53
C ALA A 415 10.16 -10.10 9.57
N GLY A 416 9.76 -11.30 9.97
CA GLY A 416 10.44 -12.10 11.00
C GLY A 416 10.29 -11.54 12.42
N ILE A 417 9.20 -10.82 12.70
CA ILE A 417 8.92 -10.23 14.00
C ILE A 417 7.60 -10.76 14.58
N PRO A 418 7.47 -10.83 15.91
CA PRO A 418 6.22 -11.26 16.53
C PRO A 418 5.07 -10.33 16.19
N VAL A 419 3.88 -10.88 15.95
CA VAL A 419 2.65 -10.09 15.73
C VAL A 419 2.30 -9.33 17.00
N PRO A 420 2.30 -7.99 17.02
CA PRO A 420 1.93 -7.23 18.20
C PRO A 420 0.39 -7.25 18.41
N PRO A 421 -0.10 -6.93 19.60
CA PRO A 421 -1.50 -6.57 19.78
C PRO A 421 -1.86 -5.38 18.88
N HIS A 422 -3.15 -5.24 18.55
CA HIS A 422 -3.60 -4.04 17.81
C HIS A 422 -3.46 -2.78 18.68
N ASP A 423 -3.05 -1.71 18.04
CA ASP A 423 -2.99 -0.40 18.67
C ASP A 423 -4.41 0.12 18.96
N VAL A 424 -4.50 1.02 19.94
CA VAL A 424 -5.76 1.69 20.23
C VAL A 424 -6.04 2.70 19.10
N PRO A 425 -7.20 2.65 18.45
CA PRO A 425 -7.52 3.59 17.38
C PRO A 425 -7.53 5.03 17.88
N ALA A 426 -7.24 5.98 17.00
CA ALA A 426 -7.48 7.39 17.27
C ALA A 426 -8.99 7.66 17.45
N PRO A 427 -9.38 8.70 18.22
CA PRO A 427 -10.78 9.10 18.30
C PRO A 427 -11.33 9.46 16.91
N PRO A 428 -12.53 8.96 16.52
CA PRO A 428 -13.16 9.35 15.27
C PRO A 428 -13.46 10.86 15.22
N VAL A 429 -13.57 11.41 14.02
CA VAL A 429 -13.94 12.83 13.83
C VAL A 429 -15.34 12.92 13.23
N ILE A 430 -16.30 13.47 13.97
CA ILE A 430 -17.64 13.68 13.45
C ILE A 430 -17.61 14.81 12.41
N THR A 431 -17.85 14.47 11.16
CA THR A 431 -17.82 15.37 9.99
C THR A 431 -19.20 15.87 9.60
N PHE A 432 -20.23 15.06 9.83
CA PHE A 432 -21.60 15.36 9.48
C PHE A 432 -22.57 15.10 10.63
N LYS A 433 -23.50 16.02 10.85
CA LYS A 433 -24.64 15.86 11.74
C LYS A 433 -25.90 16.43 11.08
N GLY A 434 -26.89 15.57 10.87
CA GLY A 434 -28.24 15.91 10.43
C GLY A 434 -29.28 15.65 11.51
N ILE A 435 -30.54 15.65 11.14
CA ILE A 435 -31.68 15.30 12.02
C ILE A 435 -31.70 13.77 12.16
N GLY A 436 -31.16 13.25 13.27
CA GLY A 436 -31.04 11.81 13.50
C GLY A 436 -30.03 11.12 12.57
N LEU A 437 -29.17 11.88 11.91
CA LEU A 437 -28.14 11.37 11.02
C LEU A 437 -26.77 11.79 11.52
N LEU A 438 -25.80 10.89 11.46
CA LEU A 438 -24.43 11.12 11.90
C LEU A 438 -23.44 10.49 10.91
N GLY A 439 -22.45 11.27 10.49
CA GLY A 439 -21.31 10.79 9.73
C GLY A 439 -20.01 11.16 10.44
N TRP A 440 -19.03 10.29 10.36
CA TRP A 440 -17.70 10.53 10.92
C TRP A 440 -16.64 10.01 9.96
N HIS A 441 -15.48 10.66 9.98
CA HIS A 441 -14.28 10.09 9.43
C HIS A 441 -13.84 8.97 10.36
N GLY A 442 -13.65 7.77 9.80
CA GLY A 442 -13.23 6.58 10.53
C GLY A 442 -11.82 6.71 11.08
N SER A 443 -11.39 5.72 11.81
CA SER A 443 -10.07 5.70 12.42
C SER A 443 -9.28 4.50 11.90
N ALA A 444 -8.07 4.68 11.46
CA ALA A 444 -7.17 3.59 11.08
C ALA A 444 -7.14 2.52 12.19
N GLY A 445 -7.30 1.26 11.80
CA GLY A 445 -7.34 0.13 12.73
C GLY A 445 -8.65 -0.09 13.49
N ALA A 446 -9.66 0.76 13.31
CA ALA A 446 -10.99 0.52 13.87
C ALA A 446 -11.76 -0.54 13.07
N VAL A 447 -12.59 -1.32 13.77
CA VAL A 447 -13.44 -2.33 13.13
C VAL A 447 -14.92 -2.17 13.47
N ILE A 448 -15.25 -1.42 14.53
CA ILE A 448 -16.63 -1.20 14.97
C ILE A 448 -16.69 0.02 15.88
N TYR A 449 -17.88 0.64 15.97
CA TYR A 449 -18.07 1.89 16.71
C TYR A 449 -19.26 1.82 17.65
N THR A 450 -19.13 2.54 18.77
CA THR A 450 -20.22 2.86 19.70
C THR A 450 -20.62 4.31 19.49
N VAL A 451 -21.94 4.56 19.36
CA VAL A 451 -22.48 5.92 19.27
C VAL A 451 -23.20 6.24 20.58
N GLN A 452 -22.86 7.39 21.14
CA GLN A 452 -23.50 7.94 22.32
C GLN A 452 -24.13 9.30 22.01
N ARG A 453 -25.23 9.62 22.68
CA ARG A 453 -25.89 10.92 22.58
C ARG A 453 -26.23 11.48 23.96
N ARG A 454 -26.47 12.79 24.03
CA ARG A 454 -27.04 13.47 25.18
C ARG A 454 -27.99 14.57 24.70
N SER A 455 -29.08 14.79 25.47
CA SER A 455 -30.12 15.76 25.10
C SER A 455 -29.77 17.22 25.42
N SER A 456 -28.73 17.44 26.27
CA SER A 456 -28.20 18.76 26.63
C SER A 456 -26.79 18.62 27.18
N GLU A 457 -26.08 19.73 27.34
CA GLU A 457 -24.72 19.74 27.91
C GLU A 457 -24.62 19.14 29.32
N SER A 458 -25.66 19.26 30.13
CA SER A 458 -25.71 18.72 31.49
C SER A 458 -26.30 17.32 31.57
N ALA A 459 -26.88 16.80 30.48
CA ALA A 459 -27.46 15.46 30.48
C ALA A 459 -26.36 14.37 30.43
N PRO A 460 -26.60 13.21 31.06
CA PRO A 460 -25.69 12.08 30.95
C PRO A 460 -25.67 11.56 29.51
N TRP A 461 -24.54 10.95 29.12
CA TRP A 461 -24.43 10.24 27.85
C TRP A 461 -25.25 8.96 27.86
N GLU A 462 -26.13 8.80 26.88
CA GLU A 462 -26.87 7.59 26.58
C GLU A 462 -26.18 6.83 25.44
N THR A 463 -25.88 5.56 25.61
CA THR A 463 -25.43 4.70 24.52
C THR A 463 -26.61 4.31 23.65
N VAL A 464 -26.62 4.77 22.41
CA VAL A 464 -27.71 4.49 21.44
C VAL A 464 -27.34 3.38 20.47
N CYS A 465 -26.05 3.13 20.32
CA CYS A 465 -25.47 2.02 19.56
C CYS A 465 -24.25 1.53 20.32
N ASP A 466 -24.29 0.33 20.88
CA ASP A 466 -23.15 -0.28 21.55
C ASP A 466 -22.47 -1.27 20.61
N ARG A 467 -21.32 -0.87 20.04
CA ARG A 467 -20.54 -1.67 19.07
C ARG A 467 -21.43 -2.20 17.94
N CYS A 468 -22.22 -1.35 17.35
CA CYS A 468 -23.18 -1.71 16.30
C CYS A 468 -23.08 -0.83 15.05
N ALA A 469 -22.25 0.23 15.07
CA ALA A 469 -22.01 1.06 13.90
C ALA A 469 -20.70 0.66 13.23
N THR A 470 -20.65 0.82 11.92
CA THR A 470 -19.48 0.58 11.07
C THR A 470 -19.21 1.80 10.22
N ASP A 471 -18.03 1.88 9.61
CA ASP A 471 -17.79 2.84 8.54
C ASP A 471 -18.63 2.46 7.34
N ALA A 472 -19.53 3.33 6.96
CA ALA A 472 -20.45 3.12 5.86
C ALA A 472 -20.52 4.37 4.98
N ASP A 473 -20.80 4.17 3.70
CA ASP A 473 -20.91 5.26 2.71
C ASP A 473 -22.17 6.10 2.90
N THR A 474 -23.02 5.71 3.84
CA THR A 474 -24.22 6.46 4.23
C THR A 474 -24.13 6.88 5.69
N PRO A 475 -24.65 8.07 6.06
CA PRO A 475 -24.68 8.50 7.44
C PRO A 475 -25.41 7.46 8.32
N TRP A 476 -24.85 7.20 9.49
CA TRP A 476 -25.49 6.36 10.51
C TRP A 476 -26.81 6.99 10.97
N VAL A 477 -27.84 6.17 11.16
CA VAL A 477 -29.20 6.62 11.53
C VAL A 477 -29.47 6.33 13.00
N ASP A 478 -29.79 7.36 13.77
CA ASP A 478 -30.37 7.20 15.11
C ASP A 478 -31.87 6.94 14.98
N GLU A 479 -32.26 5.68 14.90
CA GLU A 479 -33.67 5.29 14.78
C GLU A 479 -34.53 5.81 15.92
N LYS A 480 -33.98 5.98 17.12
CA LYS A 480 -34.69 6.51 18.27
C LYS A 480 -34.96 8.02 18.15
N ALA A 481 -34.17 8.72 17.35
CA ALA A 481 -34.34 10.15 17.09
C ALA A 481 -35.63 10.45 16.35
N ALA A 482 -36.18 9.54 15.57
CA ALA A 482 -37.44 9.70 14.86
C ALA A 482 -38.63 10.00 15.78
N ASN A 483 -38.56 9.59 17.04
CA ASN A 483 -39.59 9.78 18.07
C ASN A 483 -39.33 11.00 18.97
N MET A 484 -38.28 11.77 18.71
CA MET A 484 -37.92 12.94 19.54
C MET A 484 -38.67 14.20 19.05
N PRO A 485 -39.03 15.12 19.96
CA PRO A 485 -39.53 16.45 19.55
C PRO A 485 -38.49 17.17 18.68
N PHE A 486 -38.93 17.86 17.63
CA PHE A 486 -38.06 18.53 16.67
C PHE A 486 -37.02 19.46 17.34
N ALA A 487 -37.42 20.24 18.34
CA ALA A 487 -36.52 21.11 19.09
C ALA A 487 -35.42 20.32 19.85
N ALA A 488 -35.77 19.13 20.35
CA ALA A 488 -34.81 18.29 21.05
C ALA A 488 -33.76 17.70 20.11
N LEU A 489 -34.10 17.41 18.85
CA LEU A 489 -33.19 16.90 17.83
C LEU A 489 -32.02 17.87 17.57
N PHE A 490 -32.28 19.17 17.55
CA PHE A 490 -31.22 20.18 17.37
C PHE A 490 -30.32 20.32 18.58
N ALA A 491 -30.86 20.17 19.78
CA ALA A 491 -30.13 20.26 21.03
C ALA A 491 -29.29 18.99 21.31
N THR A 492 -29.61 17.87 20.69
CA THR A 492 -28.93 16.58 20.88
C THR A 492 -27.49 16.68 20.43
N LYS A 493 -26.57 16.25 21.29
CA LYS A 493 -25.15 16.09 21.00
C LYS A 493 -24.81 14.61 20.85
N TYR A 494 -23.85 14.31 19.96
CA TYR A 494 -23.34 12.98 19.72
C TYR A 494 -21.84 12.91 19.93
N ARG A 495 -21.35 11.72 20.29
CA ARG A 495 -19.95 11.33 20.24
C ARG A 495 -19.82 9.88 19.79
N VAL A 496 -18.69 9.54 19.19
CA VAL A 496 -18.40 8.23 18.64
C VAL A 496 -17.12 7.67 19.29
N ILE A 497 -17.09 6.39 19.56
CA ILE A 497 -15.95 5.67 20.13
C ILE A 497 -15.60 4.53 19.19
N ALA A 498 -14.37 4.48 18.72
CA ALA A 498 -13.85 3.42 17.86
C ALA A 498 -13.31 2.24 18.67
N TYR A 499 -13.39 1.03 18.15
CA TYR A 499 -12.80 -0.17 18.73
C TYR A 499 -11.97 -0.91 17.69
N ASN A 500 -10.79 -1.37 18.09
CA ASN A 500 -9.96 -2.25 17.29
C ASN A 500 -10.42 -3.72 17.36
N ALA A 501 -9.77 -4.62 16.63
CA ALA A 501 -10.09 -6.04 16.59
C ALA A 501 -9.88 -6.75 17.94
N ASP A 502 -9.05 -6.23 18.85
CA ASP A 502 -8.89 -6.73 20.22
C ASP A 502 -9.99 -6.23 21.17
N GLY A 503 -10.91 -5.39 20.69
CA GLY A 503 -11.98 -4.76 21.49
C GLY A 503 -11.52 -3.61 22.38
N LYS A 504 -10.33 -3.05 22.15
CA LYS A 504 -9.85 -1.86 22.86
C LYS A 504 -10.48 -0.61 22.26
N ALA A 505 -10.94 0.27 23.15
CA ALA A 505 -11.63 1.50 22.78
C ALA A 505 -10.68 2.67 22.62
N SER A 506 -10.97 3.54 21.65
CA SER A 506 -10.42 4.90 21.59
C SER A 506 -10.98 5.78 22.71
N ASP A 507 -10.38 6.94 22.91
CA ASP A 507 -11.12 8.04 23.56
C ASP A 507 -12.33 8.41 22.70
N PRO A 508 -13.39 8.97 23.30
CA PRO A 508 -14.54 9.45 22.54
C PRO A 508 -14.14 10.60 21.61
N SER A 509 -14.79 10.66 20.44
CA SER A 509 -14.69 11.84 19.58
C SER A 509 -15.06 13.13 20.31
N ALA A 510 -14.64 14.28 19.79
CA ALA A 510 -15.26 15.54 20.14
C ALA A 510 -16.78 15.45 19.89
N GLU A 511 -17.57 16.11 20.75
CA GLU A 511 -19.02 16.15 20.56
C GLU A 511 -19.44 17.12 19.45
N ARG A 512 -20.49 16.78 18.77
CA ARG A 512 -21.06 17.64 17.73
C ARG A 512 -22.58 17.81 17.87
#